data_156f9d3f5c9296d0159d09d8ea9c744a
#
_entry.id   156f9d3f5c9296d0159d09d8ea9c744a
#
_cell.length_a   1.000
_cell.length_b   1.000
_cell.length_c   1.000
_cell.angle_alpha   90.00
_cell.angle_beta   90.00
_cell.angle_gamma   90.00
#
_symmetry.space_group_name_H-M   'P 1'
#
loop_
_entity.id
_entity.type
_entity.pdbx_description
1 polymer ?
#
loop_
_entity_poly.entity_id
_entity_poly.type
_entity_poly.pdbx_seq_one_letter_code
_entity_poly.pdbx_strand_id
1 'polypeptide(L)'
;MSDTITNSSAVDENQKETQADTSAGRPNAKPSKSGLYTIVWRWHFYAGILSAPILWMITITGAMYVFSTEISEWRDQALLKVSPQEEERVSYDRLREIAASHAASEDLEGMVVRSDPAHSVFFLAHIEGEPGNRADDQHQRIYLNPYDGSLLGTRIAEHDFFAVVLELHRSLMLGTTGRILSELVTCWGLILLASGFYLWWPRGKKNAGVWLPRIKGKFYAVLRDWHAVSGFYLLPLIGIIAFTGLFFTLVLGTGFNTTAKKMGHWPPEWFLTAEAPAPSPEAQPLKLDQVVPLFLEHSRSGEDAVAIRFAEKPELAHKAFYMIDDDKNSLRTVSVNQYTGEKFSILDPPDLPFLYRVRLWAVSIHMGKIFGMPTKILAMIASLGLLGLSVTGIWMWWKRRPTGRSGFPRAPLPQSLPAWGWALMIVVGILLPVAGVSILLICLLDWICFSQLRKKKAA
;
A
#
# COMPACT_ATOMS: atom_id res chain seq x y z
N MET A 1 80.53 -55.54 46.92
CA MET A 1 80.93 -54.78 48.07
C MET A 1 80.19 -53.49 47.97
N SER A 2 79.16 -53.45 48.81
CA SER A 2 78.94 -52.41 49.84
C SER A 2 78.54 -51.05 49.26
N ASP A 3 77.52 -50.32 49.60
CA ASP A 3 76.57 -50.36 50.73
C ASP A 3 75.40 -49.45 50.38
N THR A 4 74.25 -49.88 50.63
CA THR A 4 73.11 -49.35 51.31
C THR A 4 73.27 -47.94 51.94
N ILE A 5 72.35 -47.03 51.83
CA ILE A 5 71.59 -46.39 52.93
C ILE A 5 70.78 -45.17 52.41
N THR A 6 69.45 -45.30 52.53
CA THR A 6 68.41 -44.36 52.92
C THR A 6 68.54 -42.87 52.59
N ASN A 7 67.53 -42.32 51.98
CA ASN A 7 66.82 -41.21 52.65
C ASN A 7 65.37 -41.03 52.17
N SER A 8 64.50 -41.36 53.05
CA SER A 8 63.11 -41.00 53.11
C SER A 8 62.99 -39.59 53.67
N SER A 9 62.75 -38.56 52.82
CA SER A 9 62.23 -37.24 53.32
C SER A 9 62.04 -36.22 52.17
N ALA A 10 61.68 -36.60 50.94
CA ALA A 10 61.45 -35.65 49.84
C ALA A 10 60.12 -35.82 49.15
N VAL A 11 59.06 -36.31 49.86
CA VAL A 11 57.74 -36.57 49.24
C VAL A 11 56.63 -35.60 49.69
N ASP A 12 56.91 -34.69 50.67
CA ASP A 12 55.84 -33.88 51.29
C ASP A 12 55.84 -32.36 50.95
N GLU A 13 56.79 -31.87 50.15
CA GLU A 13 56.79 -30.45 49.73
C GLU A 13 56.21 -30.18 48.30
N ASN A 14 55.97 -31.21 47.50
CA ASN A 14 55.46 -31.03 46.13
C ASN A 14 53.94 -31.12 45.97
N GLN A 15 53.18 -31.28 47.03
CA GLN A 15 51.69 -31.28 47.01
C GLN A 15 51.05 -29.94 47.45
N LYS A 16 51.82 -28.97 47.89
CA LYS A 16 51.30 -27.63 48.30
C LYS A 16 51.41 -26.53 47.22
N GLU A 17 52.17 -26.72 46.14
CA GLU A 17 52.32 -25.75 45.09
C GLU A 17 51.39 -25.97 43.89
N THR A 18 50.58 -27.04 43.84
CA THR A 18 49.68 -27.34 42.69
C THR A 18 48.24 -26.86 42.92
N GLN A 19 47.93 -26.12 44.03
CA GLN A 19 46.57 -25.61 44.28
C GLN A 19 46.43 -24.09 44.24
N ALA A 20 47.45 -23.30 43.83
CA ALA A 20 47.44 -21.85 43.90
C ALA A 20 47.41 -21.12 42.54
N ASP A 21 47.13 -21.77 41.40
CA ASP A 21 47.05 -21.00 40.13
C ASP A 21 46.03 -21.51 39.13
N THR A 22 44.75 -21.62 39.52
CA THR A 22 43.62 -21.83 38.62
C THR A 22 42.61 -20.66 38.65
N SER A 23 43.03 -19.46 39.05
CA SER A 23 42.20 -18.24 38.96
C SER A 23 42.66 -17.27 37.85
N ALA A 24 43.56 -17.68 36.96
CA ALA A 24 44.02 -16.85 35.86
C ALA A 24 43.09 -17.02 34.64
N GLY A 25 42.19 -16.06 34.41
CA GLY A 25 41.78 -15.66 33.07
C GLY A 25 40.77 -16.54 32.38
N ARG A 26 39.50 -16.55 32.81
CA ARG A 26 38.44 -16.76 31.82
C ARG A 26 38.53 -15.64 30.79
N PRO A 27 38.76 -15.92 29.48
CA PRO A 27 38.82 -14.90 28.47
C PRO A 27 37.52 -14.12 28.49
N ASN A 28 37.61 -12.79 28.47
CA ASN A 28 36.52 -11.81 28.43
C ASN A 28 35.36 -12.33 27.63
N ALA A 29 34.31 -12.79 28.28
CA ALA A 29 33.06 -13.15 27.65
C ALA A 29 32.57 -11.89 26.94
N LYS A 30 32.53 -11.88 25.62
CA LYS A 30 31.94 -10.79 24.84
C LYS A 30 30.60 -10.45 25.46
N PRO A 31 30.29 -9.16 25.71
CA PRO A 31 29.06 -8.76 26.37
C PRO A 31 27.89 -9.42 25.64
N SER A 32 27.13 -10.24 26.38
CA SER A 32 25.92 -10.89 25.88
C SER A 32 25.01 -9.78 25.36
N LYS A 33 24.60 -9.89 24.09
CA LYS A 33 23.60 -8.99 23.52
C LYS A 33 22.39 -9.01 24.45
N SER A 34 21.82 -7.83 24.79
CA SER A 34 20.67 -7.76 25.70
C SER A 34 19.58 -8.73 25.22
N GLY A 35 18.88 -9.40 26.14
CA GLY A 35 17.85 -10.37 25.81
C GLY A 35 16.80 -9.79 24.85
N LEU A 36 16.44 -8.52 25.04
CA LEU A 36 15.52 -7.80 24.17
C LEU A 36 16.01 -7.70 22.71
N TYR A 37 17.31 -7.40 22.48
CA TYR A 37 17.86 -7.37 21.12
C TYR A 37 17.67 -8.72 20.40
N THR A 38 17.88 -9.81 21.10
CA THR A 38 17.74 -11.16 20.55
C THR A 38 16.28 -11.48 20.23
N ILE A 39 15.35 -11.06 21.08
CA ILE A 39 13.91 -11.22 20.87
C ILE A 39 13.46 -10.44 19.63
N VAL A 40 13.76 -9.12 19.58
CA VAL A 40 13.40 -8.25 18.45
C VAL A 40 14.01 -8.76 17.15
N TRP A 41 15.30 -9.18 17.16
CA TRP A 41 15.95 -9.74 16.00
C TRP A 41 15.25 -11.00 15.46
N ARG A 42 14.78 -11.89 16.35
CA ARG A 42 14.03 -13.09 15.94
C ARG A 42 12.68 -12.75 15.34
N TRP A 43 11.92 -11.86 15.96
CA TRP A 43 10.64 -11.41 15.44
C TRP A 43 10.79 -10.73 14.08
N HIS A 44 11.78 -9.85 13.95
CA HIS A 44 12.11 -9.22 12.67
C HIS A 44 12.45 -10.26 11.60
N PHE A 45 13.21 -11.28 11.95
CA PHE A 45 13.57 -12.35 11.04
C PHE A 45 12.36 -13.17 10.57
N TYR A 46 11.52 -13.65 11.51
CA TYR A 46 10.36 -14.47 11.16
C TYR A 46 9.31 -13.67 10.41
N ALA A 47 8.97 -12.48 10.87
CA ALA A 47 8.04 -11.59 10.20
C ALA A 47 8.55 -11.25 8.78
N GLY A 48 9.84 -10.97 8.61
CA GLY A 48 10.43 -10.67 7.31
C GLY A 48 10.32 -11.83 6.33
N ILE A 49 10.64 -13.07 6.74
CA ILE A 49 10.55 -14.24 5.85
C ILE A 49 9.10 -14.55 5.47
N LEU A 50 8.18 -14.50 6.45
CA LEU A 50 6.77 -14.84 6.20
C LEU A 50 6.06 -13.79 5.33
N SER A 51 6.40 -12.51 5.52
CA SER A 51 5.79 -11.42 4.77
C SER A 51 6.39 -11.24 3.36
N ALA A 52 7.64 -11.66 3.14
CA ALA A 52 8.39 -11.34 1.93
C ALA A 52 7.69 -11.72 0.61
N PRO A 53 7.10 -12.92 0.43
CA PRO A 53 6.47 -13.27 -0.85
C PRO A 53 5.33 -12.30 -1.22
N ILE A 54 4.50 -11.93 -0.25
CA ILE A 54 3.40 -10.99 -0.46
C ILE A 54 3.94 -9.56 -0.61
N LEU A 55 4.95 -9.16 0.17
CA LEU A 55 5.62 -7.86 0.01
C LEU A 55 6.21 -7.70 -1.39
N TRP A 56 6.80 -8.75 -1.98
CA TRP A 56 7.31 -8.69 -3.36
C TRP A 56 6.19 -8.38 -4.34
N MET A 57 5.06 -9.08 -4.22
CA MET A 57 3.90 -8.83 -5.07
C MET A 57 3.43 -7.39 -4.94
N ILE A 58 3.20 -6.92 -3.71
CA ILE A 58 2.71 -5.57 -3.43
C ILE A 58 3.70 -4.51 -3.92
N THR A 59 5.01 -4.68 -3.68
CA THR A 59 6.00 -3.67 -4.06
C THR A 59 6.24 -3.60 -5.57
N ILE A 60 6.25 -4.73 -6.26
CA ILE A 60 6.41 -4.77 -7.72
C ILE A 60 5.17 -4.12 -8.38
N THR A 61 3.98 -4.55 -7.99
CA THR A 61 2.73 -4.00 -8.55
C THR A 61 2.54 -2.53 -8.19
N GLY A 62 2.93 -2.11 -6.98
CA GLY A 62 2.91 -0.71 -6.58
C GLY A 62 3.87 0.14 -7.42
N ALA A 63 5.10 -0.31 -7.64
CA ALA A 63 6.07 0.39 -8.50
C ALA A 63 5.57 0.52 -9.95
N MET A 64 4.89 -0.50 -10.47
CA MET A 64 4.28 -0.46 -11.81
C MET A 64 3.10 0.54 -11.85
N TYR A 65 2.26 0.55 -10.82
CA TYR A 65 1.04 1.35 -10.79
C TYR A 65 1.29 2.86 -10.65
N VAL A 66 2.42 3.26 -10.06
CA VAL A 66 2.80 4.69 -9.91
C VAL A 66 2.76 5.44 -11.23
N PHE A 67 3.17 4.79 -12.34
CA PHE A 67 3.19 5.38 -13.68
C PHE A 67 2.05 4.86 -14.57
N SER A 68 0.96 4.41 -13.97
CA SER A 68 -0.18 3.83 -14.72
C SER A 68 -0.78 4.80 -15.74
N THR A 69 -0.86 6.08 -15.42
CA THR A 69 -1.41 7.11 -16.31
C THR A 69 -0.52 7.26 -17.54
N GLU A 70 0.77 7.51 -17.36
CA GLU A 70 1.73 7.74 -18.45
C GLU A 70 1.89 6.52 -19.34
N ILE A 71 1.94 5.33 -18.74
CA ILE A 71 2.07 4.07 -19.49
C ILE A 71 0.78 3.78 -20.28
N SER A 72 -0.40 4.04 -19.68
CA SER A 72 -1.68 3.88 -20.40
C SER A 72 -1.80 4.86 -21.54
N GLU A 73 -1.44 6.12 -21.37
CA GLU A 73 -1.45 7.12 -22.45
C GLU A 73 -0.51 6.72 -23.60
N TRP A 74 0.68 6.20 -23.27
CA TRP A 74 1.62 5.71 -24.28
C TRP A 74 1.10 4.44 -24.99
N ARG A 75 0.54 3.49 -24.24
CA ARG A 75 0.06 2.21 -24.77
C ARG A 75 -1.19 2.35 -25.63
N ASP A 76 -2.10 3.23 -25.20
CA ASP A 76 -3.46 3.31 -25.72
C ASP A 76 -3.67 4.49 -26.65
N GLN A 77 -2.61 5.01 -27.29
CA GLN A 77 -2.66 6.17 -28.18
C GLN A 77 -3.73 6.05 -29.27
N ALA A 78 -3.92 4.83 -29.82
CA ALA A 78 -4.93 4.60 -30.85
C ALA A 78 -6.38 4.80 -30.36
N LEU A 79 -6.63 4.68 -29.04
CA LEU A 79 -7.95 4.93 -28.44
C LEU A 79 -8.09 6.34 -27.91
N LEU A 80 -6.97 6.93 -27.43
CA LEU A 80 -6.97 8.18 -26.69
C LEU A 80 -6.67 9.41 -27.57
N LYS A 81 -5.92 9.23 -28.68
CA LYS A 81 -5.47 10.35 -29.52
C LYS A 81 -6.21 10.37 -30.85
N VAL A 82 -6.59 11.57 -31.24
CA VAL A 82 -7.21 11.86 -32.55
C VAL A 82 -6.50 13.04 -33.18
N SER A 83 -6.56 13.14 -34.50
CA SER A 83 -6.07 14.33 -35.19
C SER A 83 -7.10 15.45 -35.07
N PRO A 84 -6.76 16.61 -34.48
CA PRO A 84 -7.64 17.77 -34.49
C PRO A 84 -8.01 18.15 -35.91
N GLN A 85 -9.30 18.44 -36.14
CA GLN A 85 -9.82 18.88 -37.42
C GLN A 85 -10.33 20.33 -37.27
N GLU A 86 -10.32 21.08 -38.36
CA GLU A 86 -10.89 22.45 -38.40
C GLU A 86 -12.43 22.41 -38.42
N GLU A 87 -13.00 21.26 -38.70
CA GLU A 87 -14.43 21.04 -38.75
C GLU A 87 -15.04 21.05 -37.34
N GLU A 88 -16.34 21.43 -37.31
CA GLU A 88 -17.11 21.44 -36.08
C GLU A 88 -17.24 20.02 -35.51
N ARG A 89 -17.08 19.86 -34.21
CA ARG A 89 -17.22 18.58 -33.54
C ARG A 89 -18.65 18.04 -33.69
N VAL A 90 -18.78 16.71 -33.79
CA VAL A 90 -20.07 16.03 -33.71
C VAL A 90 -20.74 16.35 -32.39
N SER A 91 -22.05 16.61 -32.42
CA SER A 91 -22.82 16.96 -31.20
C SER A 91 -22.75 15.85 -30.15
N TYR A 92 -22.75 16.24 -28.87
CA TYR A 92 -22.67 15.29 -27.77
C TYR A 92 -23.88 14.34 -27.72
N ASP A 93 -25.04 14.80 -28.11
CA ASP A 93 -26.22 13.97 -28.23
C ASP A 93 -26.02 12.89 -29.30
N ARG A 94 -25.44 13.25 -30.45
CA ARG A 94 -25.12 12.29 -31.52
C ARG A 94 -24.02 11.31 -31.09
N LEU A 95 -22.98 11.78 -30.39
CA LEU A 95 -21.97 10.89 -29.85
C LEU A 95 -22.55 9.92 -28.82
N ARG A 96 -23.52 10.36 -28.01
CA ARG A 96 -24.25 9.48 -27.08
C ARG A 96 -25.05 8.39 -27.80
N GLU A 97 -25.75 8.74 -28.89
CA GLU A 97 -26.48 7.77 -29.71
C GLU A 97 -25.53 6.70 -30.30
N ILE A 98 -24.40 7.15 -30.85
CA ILE A 98 -23.36 6.25 -31.37
C ILE A 98 -22.81 5.36 -30.27
N ALA A 99 -22.46 5.93 -29.08
CA ALA A 99 -22.00 5.16 -27.97
C ALA A 99 -23.00 4.11 -27.53
N ALA A 100 -24.30 4.46 -27.42
CA ALA A 100 -25.36 3.56 -27.04
C ALA A 100 -25.50 2.38 -28.04
N SER A 101 -25.29 2.62 -29.35
CA SER A 101 -25.32 1.54 -30.36
C SER A 101 -24.16 0.53 -30.23
N HIS A 102 -23.08 0.89 -29.51
CA HIS A 102 -21.91 0.04 -29.25
C HIS A 102 -21.83 -0.42 -27.81
N ALA A 103 -22.74 0.03 -26.92
CA ALA A 103 -22.78 -0.35 -25.55
C ALA A 103 -23.32 -1.77 -25.35
N ALA A 104 -22.80 -2.49 -24.40
CA ALA A 104 -23.26 -3.80 -24.00
C ALA A 104 -24.59 -3.75 -23.22
N SER A 105 -24.95 -2.56 -22.69
CA SER A 105 -26.22 -2.26 -22.04
C SER A 105 -26.73 -0.90 -22.52
N GLU A 106 -28.05 -0.67 -22.43
CA GLU A 106 -28.66 0.63 -22.79
C GLU A 106 -28.30 1.76 -21.82
N ASP A 107 -27.73 1.44 -20.67
CA ASP A 107 -27.49 2.37 -19.57
C ASP A 107 -26.09 2.99 -19.65
N LEU A 108 -26.01 4.19 -20.22
CA LEU A 108 -24.80 5.01 -20.24
C LEU A 108 -24.74 5.86 -18.95
N GLU A 109 -23.82 5.53 -18.05
CA GLU A 109 -23.65 6.22 -16.78
C GLU A 109 -23.01 7.61 -16.89
N GLY A 110 -22.22 7.84 -17.93
CA GLY A 110 -21.50 9.10 -18.07
C GLY A 110 -20.56 9.15 -19.25
N MET A 111 -19.80 10.24 -19.29
CA MET A 111 -18.80 10.47 -20.32
C MET A 111 -17.58 11.21 -19.77
N VAL A 112 -16.48 11.09 -20.45
CA VAL A 112 -15.27 11.88 -20.14
C VAL A 112 -14.85 12.66 -21.37
N VAL A 113 -14.72 13.98 -21.16
CA VAL A 113 -14.23 14.93 -22.16
C VAL A 113 -12.90 15.49 -21.68
N ARG A 114 -11.89 15.51 -22.55
CA ARG A 114 -10.61 16.13 -22.24
C ARG A 114 -10.51 17.54 -22.82
N SER A 115 -9.78 18.40 -22.12
CA SER A 115 -9.55 19.79 -22.57
C SER A 115 -8.68 19.85 -23.82
N ASP A 116 -7.75 18.91 -24.00
CA ASP A 116 -6.90 18.81 -25.20
C ASP A 116 -7.73 18.33 -26.39
N PRO A 117 -7.83 19.14 -27.48
CA PRO A 117 -8.59 18.78 -28.69
C PRO A 117 -8.07 17.53 -29.41
N ALA A 118 -6.84 17.13 -29.17
CA ALA A 118 -6.25 15.91 -29.73
C ALA A 118 -6.66 14.63 -28.98
N HIS A 119 -7.68 14.69 -28.12
CA HIS A 119 -8.16 13.52 -27.41
C HIS A 119 -9.55 13.08 -27.84
N SER A 120 -9.76 11.77 -27.80
CA SER A 120 -11.07 11.13 -27.95
C SER A 120 -12.00 11.50 -26.78
N VAL A 121 -13.28 11.37 -27.02
CA VAL A 121 -14.32 11.33 -25.98
C VAL A 121 -14.64 9.87 -25.71
N PHE A 122 -14.85 9.50 -24.43
CA PHE A 122 -15.35 8.16 -24.15
C PHE A 122 -16.57 8.19 -23.25
N PHE A 123 -17.45 7.23 -23.48
CA PHE A 123 -18.65 6.98 -22.70
C PHE A 123 -18.44 5.76 -21.79
N LEU A 124 -19.13 5.76 -20.66
CA LEU A 124 -19.16 4.67 -19.70
C LEU A 124 -20.52 4.03 -19.73
N ALA A 125 -20.58 2.72 -19.99
CA ALA A 125 -21.79 1.92 -19.89
C ALA A 125 -21.64 0.93 -18.74
N HIS A 126 -22.70 0.78 -17.95
CA HIS A 126 -22.77 -0.20 -16.88
C HIS A 126 -23.20 -1.56 -17.44
N ILE A 127 -22.53 -2.61 -17.02
CA ILE A 127 -22.90 -4.01 -17.34
C ILE A 127 -23.22 -4.67 -16.00
N GLU A 128 -24.50 -4.93 -15.77
CA GLU A 128 -24.91 -5.62 -14.54
C GLU A 128 -24.32 -7.04 -14.49
N GLY A 129 -23.74 -7.36 -13.33
CA GLY A 129 -23.29 -8.69 -12.98
C GLY A 129 -24.44 -9.62 -12.59
N GLU A 130 -24.13 -10.73 -11.93
CA GLU A 130 -25.17 -11.62 -11.40
C GLU A 130 -26.02 -10.90 -10.35
N PRO A 131 -27.38 -11.11 -10.35
CA PRO A 131 -28.27 -10.48 -9.42
C PRO A 131 -27.86 -10.68 -7.97
N GLY A 132 -27.59 -9.58 -7.26
CA GLY A 132 -27.19 -9.58 -5.86
C GLY A 132 -25.66 -9.60 -5.63
N ASN A 133 -24.83 -9.72 -6.66
CA ASN A 133 -23.38 -9.67 -6.56
C ASN A 133 -22.79 -8.48 -7.33
N ARG A 134 -22.81 -7.30 -6.71
CA ARG A 134 -22.19 -6.08 -7.27
C ARG A 134 -20.69 -6.20 -7.53
N ALA A 135 -20.04 -7.27 -7.08
CA ALA A 135 -18.63 -7.48 -7.36
C ALA A 135 -18.38 -7.92 -8.81
N ASP A 136 -19.43 -8.38 -9.49
CA ASP A 136 -19.38 -8.80 -10.89
C ASP A 136 -19.83 -7.70 -11.86
N ASP A 137 -20.26 -6.53 -11.35
CA ASP A 137 -20.59 -5.38 -12.17
C ASP A 137 -19.34 -4.93 -12.94
N GLN A 138 -19.51 -4.66 -14.23
CA GLN A 138 -18.44 -4.23 -15.11
C GLN A 138 -18.79 -2.91 -15.78
N HIS A 139 -17.78 -2.18 -16.21
CA HIS A 139 -17.93 -0.90 -16.89
C HIS A 139 -17.24 -0.98 -18.26
N GLN A 140 -18.03 -0.79 -19.30
CA GLN A 140 -17.52 -0.67 -20.66
C GLN A 140 -17.18 0.78 -20.96
N ARG A 141 -15.96 1.02 -21.46
CA ARG A 141 -15.53 2.30 -22.03
C ARG A 141 -15.63 2.24 -23.54
N ILE A 142 -16.34 3.20 -24.13
CA ILE A 142 -16.59 3.30 -25.57
C ILE A 142 -15.91 4.57 -26.08
N TYR A 143 -14.83 4.43 -26.81
CA TYR A 143 -14.00 5.56 -27.28
C TYR A 143 -14.46 5.99 -28.68
N LEU A 144 -14.79 7.29 -28.82
CA LEU A 144 -15.25 7.89 -30.07
C LEU A 144 -14.36 9.06 -30.48
N ASN A 145 -14.17 9.19 -31.78
CA ASN A 145 -13.56 10.38 -32.35
C ASN A 145 -14.58 11.55 -32.30
N PRO A 146 -14.29 12.67 -31.62
CA PRO A 146 -15.25 13.76 -31.48
C PRO A 146 -15.52 14.54 -32.76
N TYR A 147 -14.74 14.33 -33.84
CA TYR A 147 -14.88 15.08 -35.11
C TYR A 147 -15.79 14.39 -36.15
N ASP A 148 -15.74 13.07 -36.21
CA ASP A 148 -16.52 12.29 -37.18
C ASP A 148 -17.44 11.26 -36.53
N GLY A 149 -17.39 11.08 -35.22
CA GLY A 149 -18.17 10.09 -34.47
C GLY A 149 -17.70 8.66 -34.66
N SER A 150 -16.60 8.39 -35.34
CA SER A 150 -16.11 7.04 -35.57
C SER A 150 -15.73 6.34 -34.28
N LEU A 151 -16.04 5.03 -34.19
CA LEU A 151 -15.66 4.19 -33.07
C LEU A 151 -14.15 3.90 -33.15
N LEU A 152 -13.40 4.32 -32.14
CA LEU A 152 -11.97 4.01 -31.99
C LEU A 152 -11.76 2.63 -31.32
N GLY A 153 -12.71 2.21 -30.49
CA GLY A 153 -12.70 0.91 -29.84
C GLY A 153 -13.47 0.89 -28.53
N THR A 154 -13.59 -0.29 -27.95
CA THR A 154 -14.26 -0.52 -26.66
C THR A 154 -13.34 -1.29 -25.72
N ARG A 155 -13.49 -1.09 -24.39
CA ARG A 155 -12.78 -1.84 -23.36
C ARG A 155 -13.63 -2.04 -22.12
N ILE A 156 -13.47 -3.19 -21.50
CA ILE A 156 -13.98 -3.42 -20.15
C ILE A 156 -12.96 -2.88 -19.15
N ALA A 157 -13.36 -1.93 -18.31
CA ALA A 157 -12.48 -1.21 -17.42
C ALA A 157 -11.76 -2.13 -16.41
N GLU A 158 -12.45 -3.15 -15.91
CA GLU A 158 -11.95 -4.13 -14.94
C GLU A 158 -10.91 -5.07 -15.54
N HIS A 159 -10.93 -5.26 -16.88
CA HIS A 159 -9.96 -6.09 -17.61
C HIS A 159 -8.76 -5.30 -18.12
N ASP A 160 -8.72 -3.99 -17.91
CA ASP A 160 -7.54 -3.18 -18.23
C ASP A 160 -6.31 -3.66 -17.46
N PHE A 161 -5.14 -3.62 -18.12
CA PHE A 161 -3.88 -4.05 -17.52
C PHE A 161 -3.63 -3.45 -16.13
N PHE A 162 -3.82 -2.14 -15.98
CA PHE A 162 -3.62 -1.50 -14.68
C PHE A 162 -4.74 -1.74 -13.68
N ALA A 163 -5.94 -2.10 -14.10
CA ALA A 163 -6.98 -2.58 -13.21
C ALA A 163 -6.57 -3.92 -12.58
N VAL A 164 -6.06 -4.84 -13.40
CA VAL A 164 -5.52 -6.13 -12.92
C VAL A 164 -4.29 -5.93 -12.00
N VAL A 165 -3.38 -5.03 -12.36
CA VAL A 165 -2.22 -4.69 -11.50
C VAL A 165 -2.68 -4.12 -10.16
N LEU A 166 -3.68 -3.24 -10.16
CA LEU A 166 -4.25 -2.69 -8.93
C LEU A 166 -4.94 -3.75 -8.08
N GLU A 167 -5.70 -4.64 -8.69
CA GLU A 167 -6.37 -5.73 -7.98
C GLU A 167 -5.34 -6.69 -7.36
N LEU A 168 -4.27 -6.99 -8.08
CA LEU A 168 -3.15 -7.78 -7.56
C LEU A 168 -2.44 -7.07 -6.39
N HIS A 169 -2.27 -5.74 -6.48
CA HIS A 169 -1.66 -4.93 -5.44
C HIS A 169 -2.47 -4.92 -4.14
N ARG A 170 -3.78 -4.73 -4.24
CA ARG A 170 -4.66 -4.50 -3.07
C ARG A 170 -5.29 -5.76 -2.51
N SER A 171 -5.54 -6.78 -3.33
CA SER A 171 -6.27 -8.00 -2.95
C SER A 171 -5.61 -9.30 -3.38
N LEU A 172 -4.43 -9.27 -4.03
CA LEU A 172 -3.73 -10.47 -4.51
C LEU A 172 -4.60 -11.34 -5.43
N MET A 173 -5.61 -10.78 -6.09
CA MET A 173 -6.65 -11.50 -6.86
C MET A 173 -7.46 -12.52 -6.02
N LEU A 174 -7.48 -12.38 -4.68
CA LEU A 174 -8.16 -13.28 -3.73
C LEU A 174 -9.36 -12.59 -3.04
N GLY A 175 -9.88 -11.51 -3.61
CA GLY A 175 -11.01 -10.78 -3.07
C GLY A 175 -10.80 -10.32 -1.62
N THR A 176 -11.80 -10.55 -0.76
CA THR A 176 -11.77 -10.14 0.65
C THR A 176 -10.61 -10.78 1.43
N THR A 177 -10.32 -12.06 1.21
CA THR A 177 -9.20 -12.76 1.87
C THR A 177 -7.87 -12.10 1.51
N GLY A 178 -7.66 -11.80 0.24
CA GLY A 178 -6.45 -11.12 -0.22
C GLY A 178 -6.32 -9.71 0.35
N ARG A 179 -7.41 -8.97 0.51
CA ARG A 179 -7.42 -7.65 1.17
C ARG A 179 -6.98 -7.72 2.63
N ILE A 180 -7.43 -8.74 3.37
CA ILE A 180 -6.97 -8.98 4.75
C ILE A 180 -5.48 -9.34 4.77
N LEU A 181 -5.03 -10.20 3.86
CA LEU A 181 -3.61 -10.59 3.77
C LEU A 181 -2.71 -9.41 3.40
N SER A 182 -3.11 -8.58 2.45
CA SER A 182 -2.33 -7.38 2.07
C SER A 182 -2.26 -6.37 3.22
N GLU A 183 -3.35 -6.16 3.95
CA GLU A 183 -3.37 -5.33 5.15
C GLU A 183 -2.46 -5.90 6.25
N LEU A 184 -2.56 -7.20 6.54
CA LEU A 184 -1.73 -7.88 7.51
C LEU A 184 -0.24 -7.69 7.21
N VAL A 185 0.15 -7.94 5.96
CA VAL A 185 1.56 -7.83 5.55
C VAL A 185 2.04 -6.39 5.54
N THR A 186 1.18 -5.41 5.20
CA THR A 186 1.50 -3.98 5.32
C THR A 186 1.72 -3.57 6.77
N CYS A 187 0.85 -4.02 7.70
CA CYS A 187 1.03 -3.80 9.14
C CYS A 187 2.35 -4.41 9.64
N TRP A 188 2.65 -5.66 9.25
CA TRP A 188 3.93 -6.29 9.58
C TRP A 188 5.11 -5.58 8.93
N GLY A 189 4.96 -5.00 7.73
CA GLY A 189 5.94 -4.14 7.09
C GLY A 189 6.32 -2.93 7.95
N LEU A 190 5.33 -2.24 8.52
CA LEU A 190 5.56 -1.13 9.46
C LEU A 190 6.27 -1.59 10.74
N ILE A 191 5.87 -2.74 11.29
CA ILE A 191 6.55 -3.35 12.45
C ILE A 191 7.99 -3.75 12.10
N LEU A 192 8.23 -4.26 10.89
CA LEU A 192 9.57 -4.55 10.39
C LEU A 192 10.44 -3.30 10.25
N LEU A 193 9.89 -2.18 9.77
CA LEU A 193 10.60 -0.90 9.71
C LEU A 193 10.98 -0.43 11.12
N ALA A 194 10.05 -0.43 12.07
CA ALA A 194 10.31 -0.02 13.45
C ALA A 194 11.33 -0.92 14.16
N SER A 195 11.17 -2.24 14.02
CA SER A 195 12.12 -3.22 14.61
C SER A 195 13.48 -3.18 13.91
N GLY A 196 13.51 -2.95 12.59
CA GLY A 196 14.73 -2.75 11.81
C GLY A 196 15.52 -1.52 12.26
N PHE A 197 14.82 -0.40 12.51
CA PHE A 197 15.42 0.81 13.08
C PHE A 197 16.04 0.55 14.45
N TYR A 198 15.32 -0.16 15.35
CA TYR A 198 15.86 -0.56 16.64
C TYR A 198 17.10 -1.46 16.51
N LEU A 199 17.12 -2.40 15.57
CA LEU A 199 18.25 -3.31 15.34
C LEU A 199 19.45 -2.59 14.71
N TRP A 200 19.20 -1.61 13.86
CA TRP A 200 20.23 -0.77 13.25
C TRP A 200 20.82 0.22 14.25
N TRP A 201 20.08 0.70 15.27
CA TRP A 201 20.49 1.78 16.16
C TRP A 201 21.96 1.64 16.61
N PRO A 202 22.79 2.68 16.40
CA PRO A 202 24.23 2.61 16.68
C PRO A 202 24.49 2.50 18.21
N ARG A 203 25.16 1.41 18.60
CA ARG A 203 25.54 1.12 19.98
C ARG A 203 27.05 1.26 20.23
N GLY A 204 27.78 1.93 19.33
CA GLY A 204 29.23 2.11 19.38
C GLY A 204 29.75 3.11 18.38
N LYS A 205 31.05 3.45 18.48
CA LYS A 205 31.71 4.56 17.73
C LYS A 205 32.13 4.21 16.27
N LYS A 206 31.71 3.09 15.69
CA LYS A 206 32.15 2.68 14.34
C LYS A 206 31.22 3.26 13.28
N ASN A 207 31.74 4.05 12.33
CA ASN A 207 30.99 4.65 11.25
C ASN A 207 30.70 3.64 10.10
N ALA A 208 31.64 2.76 9.77
CA ALA A 208 31.49 1.78 8.70
C ALA A 208 30.48 0.68 9.06
N GLY A 209 29.47 0.50 8.21
CA GLY A 209 28.37 -0.44 8.41
C GLY A 209 27.27 0.07 9.36
N VAL A 210 27.31 1.36 9.70
CA VAL A 210 26.26 2.07 10.46
C VAL A 210 25.68 3.20 9.61
N TRP A 211 26.51 4.17 9.21
CA TRP A 211 26.11 5.30 8.38
C TRP A 211 26.38 5.08 6.90
N LEU A 212 27.44 4.35 6.57
CA LEU A 212 27.81 4.01 5.21
C LEU A 212 27.99 2.49 5.10
N PRO A 213 27.41 1.83 4.07
CA PRO A 213 27.59 0.40 3.85
C PRO A 213 29.02 0.13 3.41
N ARG A 214 29.60 -0.98 3.86
CA ARG A 214 30.87 -1.47 3.32
C ARG A 214 30.68 -1.96 1.90
N ILE A 215 31.61 -1.61 1.02
CA ILE A 215 31.64 -2.08 -0.36
C ILE A 215 32.62 -3.25 -0.57
N LYS A 216 33.52 -3.49 0.39
CA LYS A 216 34.51 -4.57 0.38
C LYS A 216 34.46 -5.38 1.68
N GLY A 217 34.78 -6.67 1.61
CA GLY A 217 34.81 -7.58 2.75
C GLY A 217 34.04 -8.88 2.52
N LYS A 218 33.75 -9.62 3.60
CA LYS A 218 32.96 -10.85 3.50
C LYS A 218 31.56 -10.52 2.98
N PHE A 219 31.12 -11.23 1.95
CA PHE A 219 29.84 -10.99 1.26
C PHE A 219 28.65 -10.78 2.21
N TYR A 220 28.52 -11.65 3.21
CA TYR A 220 27.45 -11.49 4.22
C TYR A 220 27.52 -10.14 4.98
N ALA A 221 28.72 -9.66 5.29
CA ALA A 221 28.89 -8.40 6.01
C ALA A 221 28.52 -7.19 5.14
N VAL A 222 28.88 -7.23 3.86
CA VAL A 222 28.49 -6.24 2.87
C VAL A 222 26.96 -6.22 2.70
N LEU A 223 26.36 -7.40 2.48
CA LEU A 223 24.90 -7.52 2.29
C LEU A 223 24.11 -7.04 3.51
N ARG A 224 24.59 -7.37 4.73
CA ARG A 224 23.97 -6.89 5.98
C ARG A 224 24.05 -5.37 6.08
N ASP A 225 25.18 -4.78 5.71
CA ASP A 225 25.36 -3.33 5.81
C ASP A 225 24.46 -2.61 4.80
N TRP A 226 24.37 -3.13 3.57
CA TRP A 226 23.43 -2.60 2.58
C TRP A 226 21.96 -2.70 3.07
N HIS A 227 21.56 -3.84 3.60
CA HIS A 227 20.21 -3.98 4.16
C HIS A 227 19.95 -2.99 5.32
N ALA A 228 20.86 -2.91 6.28
CA ALA A 228 20.65 -2.10 7.48
C ALA A 228 20.75 -0.60 7.21
N VAL A 229 21.72 -0.17 6.39
CA VAL A 229 21.94 1.26 6.09
C VAL A 229 20.89 1.79 5.13
N SER A 230 20.59 1.08 4.04
CA SER A 230 19.51 1.49 3.15
C SER A 230 18.14 1.42 3.84
N GLY A 231 17.92 0.43 4.72
CA GLY A 231 16.72 0.37 5.55
C GLY A 231 16.56 1.59 6.44
N PHE A 232 17.63 2.14 7.00
CA PHE A 232 17.58 3.37 7.78
C PHE A 232 17.24 4.60 6.91
N TYR A 233 17.94 4.79 5.78
CA TYR A 233 17.72 5.96 4.93
C TYR A 233 16.36 5.94 4.23
N LEU A 234 15.86 4.78 3.85
CA LEU A 234 14.56 4.63 3.20
C LEU A 234 13.38 4.54 4.19
N LEU A 235 13.66 4.39 5.49
CA LEU A 235 12.62 4.21 6.52
C LEU A 235 11.52 5.27 6.48
N PRO A 236 11.81 6.59 6.45
CA PRO A 236 10.76 7.59 6.44
C PRO A 236 9.92 7.50 5.16
N LEU A 237 10.56 7.28 4.01
CA LEU A 237 9.89 7.22 2.72
C LEU A 237 8.99 5.98 2.61
N ILE A 238 9.52 4.79 2.92
CA ILE A 238 8.75 3.55 2.92
C ILE A 238 7.64 3.61 3.99
N GLY A 239 7.96 4.17 5.17
CA GLY A 239 7.02 4.31 6.27
C GLY A 239 5.81 5.17 5.91
N ILE A 240 6.03 6.31 5.25
CA ILE A 240 4.95 7.20 4.79
C ILE A 240 4.07 6.47 3.76
N ILE A 241 4.68 5.84 2.74
CA ILE A 241 3.92 5.12 1.70
C ILE A 241 3.14 3.95 2.31
N ALA A 242 3.75 3.12 3.16
CA ALA A 242 3.07 2.00 3.80
C ALA A 242 1.95 2.47 4.75
N PHE A 243 2.19 3.51 5.54
CA PHE A 243 1.19 4.06 6.47
C PHE A 243 -0.01 4.66 5.73
N THR A 244 0.23 5.47 4.68
CA THR A 244 -0.85 6.04 3.88
C THR A 244 -1.64 4.98 3.13
N GLY A 245 -1.01 3.86 2.76
CA GLY A 245 -1.69 2.71 2.17
C GLY A 245 -2.75 2.07 3.09
N LEU A 246 -2.60 2.15 4.41
CA LEU A 246 -3.57 1.61 5.36
C LEU A 246 -4.95 2.30 5.28
N PHE A 247 -5.03 3.53 4.78
CA PHE A 247 -6.31 4.23 4.57
C PHE A 247 -7.19 3.57 3.48
N PHE A 248 -6.65 2.64 2.68
CA PHE A 248 -7.38 1.91 1.63
C PHE A 248 -7.66 0.46 1.99
N THR A 249 -7.16 0.00 3.13
CA THR A 249 -7.30 -1.38 3.55
C THR A 249 -8.70 -1.67 4.07
N LEU A 250 -9.01 -2.96 4.22
CA LEU A 250 -10.37 -3.39 4.56
C LEU A 250 -10.74 -3.02 5.99
N VAL A 251 -9.89 -3.31 6.96
CA VAL A 251 -10.21 -3.12 8.39
C VAL A 251 -9.90 -1.69 8.83
N LEU A 252 -8.65 -1.23 8.67
CA LEU A 252 -8.24 0.11 9.10
C LEU A 252 -8.90 1.20 8.26
N GLY A 253 -8.94 1.05 6.94
CA GLY A 253 -9.58 2.02 6.06
C GLY A 253 -11.07 2.14 6.32
N THR A 254 -11.79 1.03 6.46
CA THR A 254 -13.22 1.04 6.81
C THR A 254 -13.45 1.61 8.21
N GLY A 255 -12.60 1.25 9.18
CA GLY A 255 -12.66 1.79 10.54
C GLY A 255 -12.47 3.31 10.55
N PHE A 256 -11.49 3.83 9.82
CA PHE A 256 -11.28 5.27 9.67
C PHE A 256 -12.51 5.96 9.03
N ASN A 257 -13.00 5.43 7.90
CA ASN A 257 -14.17 6.00 7.22
C ASN A 257 -15.40 6.02 8.11
N THR A 258 -15.66 4.92 8.83
CA THR A 258 -16.82 4.82 9.76
C THR A 258 -16.69 5.81 10.91
N THR A 259 -15.48 5.96 11.46
CA THR A 259 -15.22 6.92 12.53
C THR A 259 -15.41 8.35 12.03
N ALA A 260 -14.86 8.69 10.86
CA ALA A 260 -15.01 10.00 10.25
C ALA A 260 -16.49 10.34 9.99
N LYS A 261 -17.29 9.37 9.50
CA LYS A 261 -18.74 9.52 9.34
C LYS A 261 -19.44 9.81 10.66
N LYS A 262 -19.16 9.03 11.71
CA LYS A 262 -19.76 9.22 13.04
C LYS A 262 -19.40 10.57 13.68
N MET A 263 -18.25 11.10 13.36
CA MET A 263 -17.78 12.42 13.84
C MET A 263 -18.28 13.59 12.97
N GLY A 264 -19.10 13.35 11.94
CA GLY A 264 -19.56 14.39 11.01
C GLY A 264 -18.48 14.91 10.05
N HIS A 265 -17.34 14.20 9.96
CA HIS A 265 -16.22 14.57 9.07
C HIS A 265 -16.23 13.79 7.75
N TRP A 266 -17.42 13.45 7.25
CA TRP A 266 -17.63 12.82 5.96
C TRP A 266 -18.54 13.68 5.10
N PRO A 267 -18.33 13.75 3.77
CA PRO A 267 -19.23 14.50 2.92
C PRO A 267 -20.66 14.02 3.07
N PRO A 268 -21.64 14.91 3.08
CA PRO A 268 -23.05 14.54 3.12
C PRO A 268 -23.45 13.73 1.88
N GLU A 269 -24.55 13.00 1.96
CA GLU A 269 -25.01 12.13 0.87
C GLU A 269 -25.24 12.89 -0.45
N TRP A 270 -25.71 14.13 -0.39
CA TRP A 270 -25.88 14.98 -1.57
C TRP A 270 -24.58 15.29 -2.32
N PHE A 271 -23.40 15.12 -1.68
CA PHE A 271 -22.13 15.16 -2.39
C PHE A 271 -22.01 14.04 -3.43
N LEU A 272 -22.58 12.88 -3.15
CA LEU A 272 -22.59 11.73 -4.04
C LEU A 272 -23.81 11.73 -4.97
N THR A 273 -24.97 12.11 -4.44
CA THR A 273 -26.27 12.10 -5.12
C THR A 273 -26.96 13.45 -4.93
N ALA A 274 -26.61 14.44 -5.77
CA ALA A 274 -27.27 15.74 -5.70
C ALA A 274 -28.71 15.64 -6.21
N GLU A 275 -29.68 15.98 -5.35
CA GLU A 275 -31.10 16.03 -5.73
C GLU A 275 -31.38 17.27 -6.57
N ALA A 276 -32.07 17.08 -7.68
CA ALA A 276 -32.51 18.13 -8.59
C ALA A 276 -33.87 17.76 -9.18
N PRO A 277 -34.95 17.93 -8.39
CA PRO A 277 -36.28 17.51 -8.83
C PRO A 277 -36.69 18.23 -10.10
N ALA A 278 -37.48 17.55 -10.92
CA ALA A 278 -38.07 18.14 -12.10
C ALA A 278 -38.98 19.31 -11.73
N PRO A 279 -38.94 20.44 -12.47
CA PRO A 279 -39.76 21.60 -12.19
C PRO A 279 -41.28 21.34 -12.44
N SER A 280 -41.58 20.34 -13.25
CA SER A 280 -42.94 19.83 -13.48
C SER A 280 -42.90 18.35 -13.90
N PRO A 281 -44.02 17.59 -13.78
CA PRO A 281 -44.09 16.21 -14.21
C PRO A 281 -43.82 15.98 -15.71
N GLU A 282 -44.03 17.01 -16.52
CA GLU A 282 -43.85 16.98 -17.97
C GLU A 282 -42.49 17.50 -18.43
N ALA A 283 -41.64 17.94 -17.49
CA ALA A 283 -40.32 18.49 -17.82
C ALA A 283 -39.43 17.43 -18.49
N GLN A 284 -38.86 17.79 -19.63
CA GLN A 284 -37.90 16.94 -20.33
C GLN A 284 -36.48 17.33 -19.92
N PRO A 285 -35.59 16.36 -19.72
CA PRO A 285 -34.17 16.65 -19.49
C PRO A 285 -33.56 17.40 -20.66
N LEU A 286 -32.64 18.31 -20.37
CA LEU A 286 -31.83 19.03 -21.34
C LEU A 286 -30.97 18.04 -22.14
N LYS A 287 -30.74 18.39 -23.40
CA LYS A 287 -29.82 17.65 -24.27
C LYS A 287 -28.37 17.79 -23.77
N LEU A 288 -27.54 16.79 -24.06
CA LEU A 288 -26.11 16.85 -23.69
C LEU A 288 -25.39 18.02 -24.33
N ASP A 289 -25.79 18.43 -25.53
CA ASP A 289 -25.26 19.62 -26.21
C ASP A 289 -25.53 20.90 -25.43
N GLN A 290 -26.50 20.95 -24.55
CA GLN A 290 -26.79 22.07 -23.66
C GLN A 290 -26.08 21.92 -22.30
N VAL A 291 -25.94 20.71 -21.79
CA VAL A 291 -25.40 20.41 -20.44
C VAL A 291 -23.87 20.38 -20.42
N VAL A 292 -23.24 19.69 -21.41
CA VAL A 292 -21.79 19.51 -21.42
C VAL A 292 -21.02 20.84 -21.48
N PRO A 293 -21.41 21.83 -22.30
CA PRO A 293 -20.76 23.14 -22.29
C PRO A 293 -20.80 23.85 -20.95
N LEU A 294 -21.90 23.67 -20.16
CA LEU A 294 -22.00 24.23 -18.80
C LEU A 294 -20.91 23.68 -17.87
N PHE A 295 -20.53 22.42 -18.03
CA PHE A 295 -19.45 21.84 -17.28
C PHE A 295 -18.08 22.28 -17.81
N LEU A 296 -17.88 22.31 -19.13
CA LEU A 296 -16.62 22.72 -19.73
C LEU A 296 -16.25 24.18 -19.40
N GLU A 297 -17.24 25.08 -19.34
CA GLU A 297 -17.06 26.47 -18.91
C GLU A 297 -16.50 26.58 -17.47
N HIS A 298 -16.73 25.57 -16.63
CA HIS A 298 -16.28 25.52 -15.25
C HIS A 298 -14.91 24.84 -15.08
N SER A 299 -14.31 24.36 -16.17
CA SER A 299 -12.95 23.80 -16.13
C SER A 299 -11.94 24.91 -15.80
N ARG A 300 -10.99 24.59 -14.92
CA ARG A 300 -9.89 25.49 -14.52
C ARG A 300 -8.60 25.08 -15.21
N SER A 301 -7.66 26.02 -15.29
CA SER A 301 -6.32 25.73 -15.81
C SER A 301 -5.66 24.60 -15.02
N GLY A 302 -5.16 23.58 -15.73
CA GLY A 302 -4.56 22.38 -15.16
C GLY A 302 -5.52 21.21 -14.93
N GLU A 303 -6.83 21.40 -15.13
CA GLU A 303 -7.80 20.30 -15.14
C GLU A 303 -7.84 19.68 -16.54
N ASP A 304 -7.26 18.48 -16.68
CA ASP A 304 -7.02 17.86 -17.99
C ASP A 304 -8.27 17.15 -18.55
N ALA A 305 -9.21 16.78 -17.69
CA ALA A 305 -10.40 16.04 -18.05
C ALA A 305 -11.58 16.41 -17.17
N VAL A 306 -12.76 16.37 -17.76
CA VAL A 306 -14.06 16.50 -17.09
C VAL A 306 -14.78 15.16 -17.20
N ALA A 307 -14.95 14.48 -16.07
CA ALA A 307 -15.74 13.26 -16.01
C ALA A 307 -17.18 13.60 -15.61
N ILE A 308 -18.10 13.47 -16.52
CA ILE A 308 -19.52 13.80 -16.34
C ILE A 308 -20.28 12.51 -16.05
N ARG A 309 -20.92 12.44 -14.90
CA ARG A 309 -21.87 11.39 -14.54
C ARG A 309 -23.27 11.87 -14.86
N PHE A 310 -24.00 11.07 -15.58
CA PHE A 310 -25.39 11.37 -15.91
C PHE A 310 -26.29 11.13 -14.71
N ALA A 311 -27.42 11.84 -14.67
CA ALA A 311 -28.45 11.60 -13.66
C ALA A 311 -29.08 10.23 -13.92
N GLU A 312 -28.97 9.32 -12.97
CA GLU A 312 -29.52 7.96 -13.04
C GLU A 312 -31.05 7.95 -12.83
N LYS A 313 -31.60 8.99 -12.24
CA LYS A 313 -33.01 9.10 -11.90
C LYS A 313 -33.54 10.52 -12.17
N PRO A 314 -34.86 10.66 -12.40
CA PRO A 314 -35.47 11.95 -12.67
C PRO A 314 -35.25 13.01 -11.57
N GLU A 315 -35.08 12.59 -10.32
CA GLU A 315 -34.87 13.45 -9.17
C GLU A 315 -33.42 13.84 -8.90
N LEU A 316 -32.46 13.32 -9.71
CA LEU A 316 -31.04 13.57 -9.51
C LEU A 316 -30.48 14.60 -10.52
N ALA A 317 -29.33 15.15 -10.19
CA ALA A 317 -28.57 16.07 -11.04
C ALA A 317 -27.52 15.34 -11.88
N HIS A 318 -27.15 15.92 -13.00
CA HIS A 318 -25.87 15.62 -13.62
C HIS A 318 -24.72 16.15 -12.77
N LYS A 319 -23.62 15.43 -12.73
CA LYS A 319 -22.46 15.79 -11.90
C LYS A 319 -21.17 15.70 -12.72
N ALA A 320 -20.33 16.73 -12.63
CA ALA A 320 -18.99 16.69 -13.18
C ALA A 320 -17.95 16.59 -12.06
N PHE A 321 -16.90 15.83 -12.34
CA PHE A 321 -15.72 15.64 -11.52
C PHE A 321 -14.50 16.17 -12.29
N TYR A 322 -13.74 17.06 -11.65
CA TYR A 322 -12.54 17.65 -12.18
C TYR A 322 -11.36 17.25 -11.32
N MET A 323 -10.26 16.90 -11.94
CA MET A 323 -9.02 16.56 -11.25
C MET A 323 -7.82 17.08 -12.03
N ILE A 324 -6.77 17.40 -11.31
CA ILE A 324 -5.47 17.74 -11.87
C ILE A 324 -4.61 16.47 -11.81
N ASP A 325 -4.12 16.02 -12.96
CA ASP A 325 -3.19 14.87 -13.04
C ASP A 325 -3.73 13.58 -12.36
N ASP A 326 -5.07 13.40 -12.39
CA ASP A 326 -5.80 12.34 -11.68
C ASP A 326 -5.51 12.30 -10.16
N ASP A 327 -5.12 13.45 -9.57
CA ASP A 327 -4.90 13.56 -8.13
C ASP A 327 -6.21 13.76 -7.38
N LYS A 328 -6.56 12.80 -6.54
CA LYS A 328 -7.78 12.82 -5.72
C LYS A 328 -7.84 14.00 -4.74
N ASN A 329 -6.69 14.55 -4.35
CA ASN A 329 -6.65 15.73 -3.48
C ASN A 329 -7.08 17.01 -4.21
N SER A 330 -7.02 17.02 -5.54
CA SER A 330 -7.51 18.13 -6.38
C SER A 330 -8.97 17.95 -6.79
N LEU A 331 -9.66 16.88 -6.34
CA LEU A 331 -11.02 16.56 -6.74
C LEU A 331 -12.00 17.69 -6.43
N ARG A 332 -12.54 18.28 -7.47
CA ARG A 332 -13.61 19.29 -7.44
C ARG A 332 -14.86 18.71 -8.10
N THR A 333 -16.03 19.08 -7.64
CA THR A 333 -17.31 18.65 -8.23
C THR A 333 -18.24 19.82 -8.51
N VAL A 334 -18.98 19.71 -9.60
CA VAL A 334 -20.04 20.62 -9.97
C VAL A 334 -21.31 19.83 -10.26
N SER A 335 -22.44 20.22 -9.69
CA SER A 335 -23.75 19.61 -9.96
C SER A 335 -24.66 20.59 -10.71
N VAL A 336 -25.33 20.08 -11.73
CA VAL A 336 -26.20 20.84 -12.62
C VAL A 336 -27.57 20.15 -12.69
N ASN A 337 -28.66 20.91 -12.52
CA ASN A 337 -30.00 20.41 -12.70
C ASN A 337 -30.20 19.94 -14.15
N GLN A 338 -30.61 18.69 -14.32
CA GLN A 338 -30.78 18.08 -15.64
C GLN A 338 -31.89 18.71 -16.49
N TYR A 339 -32.82 19.47 -15.89
CA TYR A 339 -33.94 20.10 -16.58
C TYR A 339 -33.75 21.58 -16.86
N THR A 340 -33.14 22.32 -15.91
CA THR A 340 -33.01 23.78 -16.01
C THR A 340 -31.62 24.23 -16.43
N GLY A 341 -30.61 23.36 -16.31
CA GLY A 341 -29.21 23.75 -16.49
C GLY A 341 -28.64 24.60 -15.35
N GLU A 342 -29.43 24.82 -14.28
CA GLU A 342 -29.00 25.60 -13.12
C GLU A 342 -27.90 24.87 -12.36
N LYS A 343 -26.83 25.57 -12.05
CA LYS A 343 -25.73 25.09 -11.22
C LYS A 343 -26.05 25.37 -9.76
N PHE A 344 -26.12 24.35 -8.93
CA PHE A 344 -26.54 24.53 -7.55
C PHE A 344 -25.56 23.98 -6.51
N SER A 345 -24.53 23.28 -6.93
CA SER A 345 -23.50 22.79 -6.01
C SER A 345 -22.12 22.81 -6.68
N ILE A 346 -21.22 23.57 -6.09
CA ILE A 346 -19.79 23.56 -6.43
C ILE A 346 -19.05 23.24 -5.15
N LEU A 347 -18.23 22.20 -5.15
CA LEU A 347 -17.40 21.80 -4.03
C LEU A 347 -15.95 21.77 -4.45
N ASP A 348 -15.19 22.60 -3.80
CA ASP A 348 -13.73 22.61 -3.88
C ASP A 348 -13.10 21.78 -2.76
N PRO A 349 -11.88 21.27 -2.91
CA PRO A 349 -11.20 20.47 -1.88
C PRO A 349 -11.17 21.11 -0.48
N PRO A 350 -10.99 22.44 -0.32
CA PRO A 350 -11.06 23.10 0.99
C PRO A 350 -12.39 23.00 1.72
N ASP A 351 -13.50 22.87 0.97
CA ASP A 351 -14.87 22.81 1.54
C ASP A 351 -15.17 21.43 2.13
N LEU A 352 -14.36 20.44 1.83
CA LEU A 352 -14.54 19.07 2.30
C LEU A 352 -14.19 18.94 3.78
N PRO A 353 -14.92 18.11 4.54
CA PRO A 353 -14.66 17.87 5.96
C PRO A 353 -13.23 17.39 6.22
N PHE A 354 -12.64 17.81 7.34
CA PHE A 354 -11.21 17.63 7.63
C PHE A 354 -10.71 16.19 7.50
N LEU A 355 -11.37 15.19 8.14
CA LEU A 355 -10.93 13.80 8.06
C LEU A 355 -11.09 13.21 6.65
N TYR A 356 -12.09 13.65 5.90
CA TYR A 356 -12.21 13.26 4.51
C TYR A 356 -11.05 13.80 3.67
N ARG A 357 -10.64 15.05 3.89
CA ARG A 357 -9.44 15.62 3.27
C ARG A 357 -8.17 14.87 3.65
N VAL A 358 -8.01 14.49 4.93
CA VAL A 358 -6.88 13.63 5.37
C VAL A 358 -6.85 12.33 4.57
N ARG A 359 -8.00 11.72 4.32
CA ARG A 359 -8.06 10.53 3.47
C ARG A 359 -7.65 10.80 2.02
N LEU A 360 -8.11 11.90 1.43
CA LEU A 360 -7.71 12.28 0.05
C LEU A 360 -6.19 12.54 -0.02
N TRP A 361 -5.62 13.22 0.97
CA TRP A 361 -4.16 13.41 1.06
C TRP A 361 -3.42 12.08 1.18
N ALA A 362 -3.93 11.16 1.99
CA ALA A 362 -3.33 9.83 2.11
C ALA A 362 -3.32 9.10 0.75
N VAL A 363 -4.40 9.22 -0.05
CA VAL A 363 -4.45 8.71 -1.44
C VAL A 363 -3.32 9.30 -2.27
N SER A 364 -3.27 10.62 -2.35
CA SER A 364 -2.35 11.34 -3.23
C SER A 364 -0.89 11.09 -2.86
N ILE A 365 -0.59 11.01 -1.55
CA ILE A 365 0.75 10.67 -1.05
C ILE A 365 1.10 9.22 -1.40
N HIS A 366 0.20 8.28 -1.15
CA HIS A 366 0.43 6.85 -1.43
C HIS A 366 0.68 6.58 -2.91
N MET A 367 -0.09 7.23 -3.77
CA MET A 367 0.05 7.12 -5.23
C MET A 367 1.21 7.96 -5.80
N GLY A 368 1.86 8.79 -4.98
CA GLY A 368 2.93 9.68 -5.41
C GLY A 368 2.44 10.84 -6.29
N LYS A 369 1.16 11.24 -6.20
CA LYS A 369 0.57 12.27 -7.09
C LYS A 369 0.61 13.69 -6.52
N ILE A 370 0.88 13.85 -5.22
CA ILE A 370 0.72 15.11 -4.50
C ILE A 370 1.55 16.30 -5.07
N PHE A 371 2.72 16.03 -5.64
CA PHE A 371 3.58 17.00 -6.32
C PHE A 371 4.01 16.51 -7.71
N GLY A 372 3.19 15.68 -8.35
CA GLY A 372 3.43 15.15 -9.69
C GLY A 372 4.68 14.26 -9.80
N MET A 373 5.44 14.39 -10.88
CA MET A 373 6.55 13.48 -11.22
C MET A 373 7.61 13.30 -10.11
N PRO A 374 8.07 14.31 -9.35
CA PRO A 374 9.02 14.10 -8.26
C PRO A 374 8.52 13.11 -7.21
N THR A 375 7.25 13.19 -6.81
CA THR A 375 6.68 12.30 -5.80
C THR A 375 6.36 10.91 -6.35
N LYS A 376 6.05 10.78 -7.63
CA LYS A 376 5.96 9.48 -8.34
C LYS A 376 7.31 8.74 -8.30
N ILE A 377 8.42 9.45 -8.58
CA ILE A 377 9.77 8.88 -8.49
C ILE A 377 10.09 8.43 -7.05
N LEU A 378 9.76 9.24 -6.04
CA LEU A 378 9.95 8.86 -4.64
C LEU A 378 9.11 7.64 -4.25
N ALA A 379 7.87 7.54 -4.68
CA ALA A 379 7.01 6.37 -4.44
C ALA A 379 7.58 5.10 -5.10
N MET A 380 8.11 5.21 -6.31
CA MET A 380 8.82 4.11 -6.98
C MET A 380 10.07 3.70 -6.19
N ILE A 381 10.88 4.66 -5.73
CA ILE A 381 12.07 4.39 -4.91
C ILE A 381 11.68 3.69 -3.60
N ALA A 382 10.59 4.10 -2.95
CA ALA A 382 10.07 3.44 -1.75
C ALA A 382 9.71 1.97 -2.02
N SER A 383 8.97 1.72 -3.10
CA SER A 383 8.52 0.38 -3.49
C SER A 383 9.70 -0.52 -3.84
N LEU A 384 10.61 -0.08 -4.71
CA LEU A 384 11.81 -0.84 -5.08
C LEU A 384 12.78 -0.98 -3.90
N GLY A 385 12.86 0.02 -3.03
CA GLY A 385 13.63 -0.02 -1.80
C GLY A 385 13.14 -1.10 -0.84
N LEU A 386 11.83 -1.20 -0.60
CA LEU A 386 11.24 -2.24 0.23
C LEU A 386 11.42 -3.64 -0.38
N LEU A 387 11.29 -3.76 -1.71
CA LEU A 387 11.62 -4.99 -2.43
C LEU A 387 13.08 -5.39 -2.19
N GLY A 388 14.03 -4.46 -2.37
CA GLY A 388 15.45 -4.70 -2.14
C GLY A 388 15.78 -5.09 -0.69
N LEU A 389 15.13 -4.46 0.29
CA LEU A 389 15.26 -4.82 1.70
C LEU A 389 14.78 -6.24 1.97
N SER A 390 13.63 -6.63 1.43
CA SER A 390 13.09 -7.98 1.65
C SER A 390 13.93 -9.05 0.94
N VAL A 391 14.39 -8.79 -0.29
CA VAL A 391 15.29 -9.68 -1.03
C VAL A 391 16.63 -9.85 -0.30
N THR A 392 17.25 -8.76 0.13
CA THR A 392 18.54 -8.83 0.87
C THR A 392 18.37 -9.52 2.22
N GLY A 393 17.23 -9.37 2.89
CA GLY A 393 16.89 -10.09 4.12
C GLY A 393 16.86 -11.61 3.93
N ILE A 394 16.13 -12.08 2.92
CA ILE A 394 16.08 -13.51 2.56
C ILE A 394 17.45 -14.02 2.12
N TRP A 395 18.16 -13.25 1.32
CA TRP A 395 19.49 -13.64 0.84
C TRP A 395 20.49 -13.79 2.00
N MET A 396 20.46 -12.90 3.00
CA MET A 396 21.26 -13.05 4.21
C MET A 396 20.95 -14.33 4.96
N TRP A 397 19.67 -14.70 5.10
CA TRP A 397 19.27 -15.96 5.71
C TRP A 397 19.80 -17.15 4.90
N TRP A 398 19.59 -17.17 3.58
CA TRP A 398 20.04 -18.24 2.69
C TRP A 398 21.55 -18.50 2.80
N LYS A 399 22.36 -17.43 2.77
CA LYS A 399 23.84 -17.54 2.86
C LYS A 399 24.34 -17.93 4.25
N ARG A 400 23.56 -17.71 5.31
CA ARG A 400 23.93 -18.10 6.67
C ARG A 400 23.44 -19.49 7.07
N ARG A 401 22.56 -20.08 6.28
CA ARG A 401 21.99 -21.40 6.53
C ARG A 401 23.10 -22.47 6.56
N PRO A 402 23.23 -23.25 7.69
CA PRO A 402 24.15 -24.37 7.73
C PRO A 402 23.72 -25.49 6.76
N THR A 403 24.66 -26.19 6.18
CA THR A 403 24.39 -27.33 5.30
C THR A 403 23.50 -28.35 6.03
N GLY A 404 22.41 -28.77 5.41
CA GLY A 404 21.49 -29.78 5.97
C GLY A 404 20.56 -29.28 7.11
N ARG A 405 20.55 -27.95 7.40
CA ARG A 405 19.66 -27.38 8.44
C ARG A 405 18.92 -26.15 7.90
N SER A 406 17.74 -25.86 8.48
CA SER A 406 16.90 -24.73 8.08
C SER A 406 17.54 -23.35 8.33
N GLY A 407 18.51 -23.26 9.26
CA GLY A 407 19.12 -21.98 9.64
C GLY A 407 18.19 -21.04 10.41
N PHE A 408 17.02 -21.50 10.83
CA PHE A 408 16.13 -20.71 11.68
C PHE A 408 16.75 -20.44 13.06
N PRO A 409 16.50 -19.24 13.64
CA PRO A 409 17.00 -18.89 14.96
C PRO A 409 16.49 -19.86 16.03
N ARG A 410 17.40 -20.36 16.87
CA ARG A 410 16.99 -21.19 18.03
C ARG A 410 16.17 -20.37 19.01
N ALA A 411 15.28 -21.04 19.77
CA ALA A 411 14.56 -20.40 20.86
C ALA A 411 15.56 -19.80 21.85
N PRO A 412 15.42 -18.53 22.29
CA PRO A 412 16.19 -18.01 23.39
C PRO A 412 15.81 -18.76 24.67
N LEU A 413 16.69 -18.73 25.66
CA LEU A 413 16.31 -19.10 27.02
C LEU A 413 15.06 -18.30 27.44
N PRO A 414 14.14 -18.86 28.22
CA PRO A 414 12.92 -18.19 28.63
C PRO A 414 13.28 -16.86 29.31
N GLN A 415 12.98 -15.77 28.64
CA GLN A 415 13.11 -14.41 29.17
C GLN A 415 11.72 -13.81 29.16
N SER A 416 11.30 -13.29 30.31
CA SER A 416 10.05 -12.54 30.39
C SER A 416 10.21 -11.21 29.68
N LEU A 417 9.25 -10.84 28.84
CA LEU A 417 9.16 -9.49 28.31
C LEU A 417 8.95 -8.51 29.48
N PRO A 418 9.65 -7.38 29.50
CA PRO A 418 9.39 -6.33 30.50
C PRO A 418 7.96 -5.78 30.30
N ALA A 419 7.35 -5.26 31.36
CA ALA A 419 5.97 -4.74 31.33
C ALA A 419 5.73 -3.72 30.21
N TRP A 420 6.69 -2.84 29.94
CA TRP A 420 6.59 -1.89 28.83
C TRP A 420 6.55 -2.58 27.44
N GLY A 421 7.17 -3.75 27.30
CA GLY A 421 7.12 -4.53 26.07
C GLY A 421 5.70 -5.07 25.79
N TRP A 422 5.02 -5.52 26.84
CA TRP A 422 3.60 -5.89 26.75
C TRP A 422 2.72 -4.68 26.42
N ALA A 423 2.95 -3.55 27.10
CA ALA A 423 2.23 -2.30 26.81
C ALA A 423 2.41 -1.88 25.35
N LEU A 424 3.63 -1.93 24.82
CA LEU A 424 3.91 -1.63 23.42
C LEU A 424 3.18 -2.59 22.47
N MET A 425 3.14 -3.89 22.77
CA MET A 425 2.41 -4.86 21.94
C MET A 425 0.90 -4.57 21.95
N ILE A 426 0.33 -4.17 23.08
CA ILE A 426 -1.10 -3.79 23.18
C ILE A 426 -1.35 -2.52 22.35
N VAL A 427 -0.52 -1.48 22.49
CA VAL A 427 -0.65 -0.25 21.71
C VAL A 427 -0.55 -0.53 20.21
N VAL A 428 0.44 -1.31 19.78
CA VAL A 428 0.59 -1.72 18.37
C VAL A 428 -0.62 -2.53 17.91
N GLY A 429 -1.15 -3.43 18.75
CA GLY A 429 -2.33 -4.23 18.42
C GLY A 429 -3.62 -3.40 18.29
N ILE A 430 -3.75 -2.30 19.05
CA ILE A 430 -4.87 -1.36 18.94
C ILE A 430 -4.72 -0.51 17.66
N LEU A 431 -3.52 0.01 17.39
CA LEU A 431 -3.24 0.85 16.23
C LEU A 431 -3.26 0.07 14.90
N LEU A 432 -2.89 -1.21 14.94
CA LEU A 432 -2.82 -2.11 13.79
C LEU A 432 -3.63 -3.39 14.10
N PRO A 433 -4.97 -3.34 14.09
CA PRO A 433 -5.82 -4.40 14.63
C PRO A 433 -5.60 -5.77 13.96
N VAL A 434 -5.36 -5.80 12.64
CA VAL A 434 -5.10 -7.06 11.92
C VAL A 434 -3.77 -7.70 12.38
N ALA A 435 -2.72 -6.89 12.59
CA ALA A 435 -1.48 -7.38 13.19
C ALA A 435 -1.68 -7.78 14.64
N GLY A 436 -2.47 -7.03 15.43
CA GLY A 436 -2.81 -7.35 16.81
C GLY A 436 -3.46 -8.72 16.94
N VAL A 437 -4.47 -9.01 16.13
CA VAL A 437 -5.11 -10.33 16.08
C VAL A 437 -4.09 -11.43 15.71
N SER A 438 -3.22 -11.19 14.73
CA SER A 438 -2.19 -12.16 14.34
C SER A 438 -1.19 -12.42 15.47
N ILE A 439 -0.77 -11.40 16.22
CA ILE A 439 0.10 -11.54 17.39
C ILE A 439 -0.57 -12.38 18.48
N LEU A 440 -1.86 -12.10 18.78
CA LEU A 440 -2.63 -12.89 19.74
C LEU A 440 -2.74 -14.36 19.32
N LEU A 441 -3.00 -14.63 18.05
CA LEU A 441 -3.04 -16.00 17.50
C LEU A 441 -1.69 -16.70 17.63
N ILE A 442 -0.58 -16.02 17.33
CA ILE A 442 0.77 -16.57 17.49
C ILE A 442 1.05 -16.88 18.95
N CYS A 443 0.73 -15.97 19.88
CA CYS A 443 0.90 -16.18 21.32
C CYS A 443 0.06 -17.37 21.82
N LEU A 444 -1.17 -17.50 21.36
CA LEU A 444 -2.07 -18.62 21.71
C LEU A 444 -1.52 -19.95 21.20
N LEU A 445 -1.09 -20.01 19.95
CA LEU A 445 -0.49 -21.22 19.37
C LEU A 445 0.80 -21.61 20.12
N ASP A 446 1.64 -20.64 20.44
CA ASP A 446 2.87 -20.85 21.21
C ASP A 446 2.53 -21.44 22.60
N TRP A 447 1.55 -20.86 23.30
CA TRP A 447 1.08 -21.35 24.59
C TRP A 447 0.55 -22.79 24.52
N ILE A 448 -0.28 -23.11 23.52
CA ILE A 448 -0.82 -24.48 23.32
C ILE A 448 0.32 -25.45 23.05
N CYS A 449 1.23 -25.13 22.12
CA CYS A 449 2.36 -25.98 21.78
C CYS A 449 3.29 -26.23 22.98
N PHE A 450 3.62 -25.18 23.74
CA PHE A 450 4.46 -25.33 24.94
C PHE A 450 3.77 -26.06 26.07
N SER A 451 2.47 -25.89 26.28
CA SER A 451 1.71 -26.61 27.29
C SER A 451 1.67 -28.12 27.00
N GLN A 452 1.50 -28.51 25.74
CA GLN A 452 1.51 -29.89 25.29
C GLN A 452 2.91 -30.57 25.46
N LEU A 453 3.97 -29.83 25.12
CA LEU A 453 5.36 -30.31 25.26
C LEU A 453 5.76 -30.47 26.74
N ARG A 454 5.27 -29.62 27.64
CA ARG A 454 5.50 -29.75 29.08
C ARG A 454 4.78 -31.02 29.64
N LYS A 455 3.53 -31.24 29.21
CA LYS A 455 2.78 -32.47 29.63
C LYS A 455 3.47 -33.75 29.16
N LYS A 456 4.01 -33.76 27.90
CA LYS A 456 4.77 -34.94 27.39
C LYS A 456 6.11 -35.19 28.06
N LYS A 457 6.72 -34.21 28.72
CA LYS A 457 7.96 -34.38 29.50
C LYS A 457 7.71 -34.76 30.97
N ALA A 458 6.49 -34.57 31.45
CA ALA A 458 6.07 -34.91 32.81
C ALA A 458 5.36 -36.26 32.90
N ALA A 459 4.99 -36.88 31.78
CA ALA A 459 4.56 -38.23 31.62
C ALA A 459 5.71 -39.13 31.12
#